data_407135d48bf289ab26ccf1fa0796fc9b
#
_entry.id   407135d48bf289ab26ccf1fa0796fc9b
#
_cell.length_a   1.000
_cell.length_b   1.000
_cell.length_c   1.000
_cell.angle_alpha   90.00
_cell.angle_beta   90.00
_cell.angle_gamma   90.00
#
_symmetry.space_group_name_H-M   'P 1'
#
loop_
_entity.id
_entity.type
_entity.pdbx_description
1 polymer ?
#
loop_
_entity_poly.entity_id
_entity_poly.type
_entity_poly.pdbx_seq_one_letter_code
_entity_poly.pdbx_strand_id
1 'polypeptide(L)'
;MRSCKFLVTLSLLATLACSPLRAQSPAQQPSPLHWQSWSDDVFAEAKRDHKFVLLDLEAVWCHWCHVMDAETYKDPAVMSLLQAKYVLVKVDQDSRPDLSNRYEDYGWPATVVFNADGGEIVKRQGYIAPKEMRAMLQAIIDDPTPGPSVTNAPQVKLTAAKSSQFSPELVAELHKNFDAQYDTAAAGWGFGHKYLDGDSVEYAMYLAARGDKQAAQRARDTLRQNLKLIDPVWGGEYQYSVDGNWDEPHFEKLIGVQAQTIRIYSLAYEQWHDPAYLRAAQSVHAYVKNFLMAPSGVFYVSQDADVIEGQHSAGYFKLSDAERRKQGIPRVDQHIYARENGWMIAALCELYKAGGDQATLAEAKRAAFWIVENRSLPHGGFRHDEHDVAGPYLGDTLAMGQGFFALYKVTHEDAYLQQAEDALGFINFYMSSDTVPGYLTSKTPTDHSYTPHPERDENVQIVRLATAIFETSGNTADEQVAEHAMRYLAEKEIALRPMAGGVLQAQSEFSIRQPTATRASQ
;
A
#
# COMPACT_ATOMS: atom_id res chain seq x y z
N MET A 1 -56.45 -1.48 -99.62
CA MET A 1 -57.06 -2.45 -98.71
C MET A 1 -56.24 -2.47 -97.44
N ARG A 2 -56.90 -2.32 -96.32
CA ARG A 2 -56.48 -2.32 -94.93
C ARG A 2 -55.55 -1.15 -94.46
N SER A 3 -56.25 -0.14 -93.85
CA SER A 3 -55.74 0.91 -93.05
C SER A 3 -55.00 0.42 -91.81
N CYS A 4 -53.91 1.04 -91.48
CA CYS A 4 -53.29 0.92 -90.16
C CYS A 4 -53.29 2.30 -89.53
N LYS A 5 -54.02 2.44 -88.41
CA LYS A 5 -54.09 3.67 -87.63
C LYS A 5 -52.93 3.68 -86.64
N PHE A 6 -52.10 4.76 -86.62
CA PHE A 6 -51.09 5.01 -85.62
C PHE A 6 -51.71 5.71 -84.45
N LEU A 7 -51.62 5.14 -83.24
CA LEU A 7 -51.91 5.78 -81.96
C LEU A 7 -50.60 6.37 -81.41
N VAL A 8 -50.59 7.66 -81.22
CA VAL A 8 -49.50 8.37 -80.52
C VAL A 8 -49.80 8.37 -79.05
N THR A 9 -49.05 7.63 -78.25
CA THR A 9 -49.10 7.71 -76.75
C THR A 9 -48.03 8.68 -76.28
N LEU A 10 -48.51 9.75 -75.60
CA LEU A 10 -47.73 10.78 -74.96
C LEU A 10 -47.23 10.20 -73.62
N SER A 11 -45.91 9.93 -73.47
CA SER A 11 -45.31 9.53 -72.21
C SER A 11 -44.82 10.75 -71.42
N LEU A 12 -45.46 11.02 -70.27
CA LEU A 12 -44.97 11.98 -69.28
C LEU A 12 -43.77 11.38 -68.55
N LEU A 13 -42.56 11.93 -68.75
CA LEU A 13 -41.41 11.62 -67.91
C LEU A 13 -41.50 12.44 -66.62
N ALA A 14 -41.78 11.74 -65.50
CA ALA A 14 -41.59 12.29 -64.17
C ALA A 14 -40.12 12.14 -63.72
N THR A 15 -39.39 13.22 -63.66
CA THR A 15 -38.03 13.29 -63.09
C THR A 15 -38.10 13.23 -61.60
N LEU A 16 -37.86 12.06 -60.97
CA LEU A 16 -37.55 11.93 -59.54
C LEU A 16 -36.18 12.55 -59.28
N ALA A 17 -36.16 13.70 -58.61
CA ALA A 17 -34.96 14.26 -58.00
C ALA A 17 -34.51 13.39 -56.83
N CYS A 18 -33.51 12.49 -57.06
CA CYS A 18 -32.82 11.75 -56.02
C CYS A 18 -31.85 12.70 -55.30
N SER A 19 -32.25 13.26 -54.11
CA SER A 19 -31.32 13.94 -53.23
C SER A 19 -30.30 12.88 -52.72
N PRO A 20 -28.99 13.16 -52.78
CA PRO A 20 -28.02 12.23 -52.24
C PRO A 20 -28.19 12.22 -50.69
N LEU A 21 -28.54 11.07 -50.12
CA LEU A 21 -28.35 10.82 -48.70
C LEU A 21 -26.86 11.04 -48.41
N ARG A 22 -26.58 12.08 -47.64
CA ARG A 22 -25.27 12.35 -47.10
C ARG A 22 -24.98 11.19 -46.13
N ALA A 23 -24.16 10.22 -46.54
CA ALA A 23 -23.65 9.20 -45.64
C ALA A 23 -22.93 9.96 -44.51
N GLN A 24 -23.46 9.81 -43.29
CA GLN A 24 -22.73 10.24 -42.09
C GLN A 24 -21.44 9.40 -42.09
N SER A 25 -20.30 10.09 -42.15
CA SER A 25 -18.99 9.45 -41.91
C SER A 25 -19.07 8.69 -40.59
N PRO A 26 -18.60 7.44 -40.52
CA PRO A 26 -18.53 6.72 -39.26
C PRO A 26 -17.78 7.61 -38.28
N ALA A 27 -18.37 7.81 -37.10
CA ALA A 27 -17.71 8.54 -36.03
C ALA A 27 -16.32 7.92 -35.86
N GLN A 28 -15.28 8.71 -36.10
CA GLN A 28 -13.90 8.27 -35.87
C GLN A 28 -13.82 7.86 -34.41
N GLN A 29 -13.48 6.60 -34.15
CA GLN A 29 -13.19 6.18 -32.77
C GLN A 29 -12.09 7.10 -32.22
N PRO A 30 -12.25 7.64 -31.01
CA PRO A 30 -11.22 8.47 -30.42
C PRO A 30 -9.91 7.69 -30.36
N SER A 31 -8.79 8.35 -30.65
CA SER A 31 -7.47 7.76 -30.47
C SER A 31 -7.27 7.34 -29.03
N PRO A 32 -6.47 6.32 -28.73
CA PRO A 32 -6.17 5.92 -27.35
C PRO A 32 -5.69 7.09 -26.51
N LEU A 33 -6.01 7.11 -25.21
CA LEU A 33 -5.48 8.06 -24.25
C LEU A 33 -3.95 7.89 -24.15
N HIS A 34 -3.22 8.99 -24.09
CA HIS A 34 -1.77 8.97 -23.93
C HIS A 34 -1.42 9.25 -22.47
N TRP A 35 -1.07 8.19 -21.74
CA TRP A 35 -0.62 8.26 -20.36
C TRP A 35 0.89 8.46 -20.28
N GLN A 36 1.32 9.32 -19.35
CA GLN A 36 2.73 9.63 -19.08
C GLN A 36 3.08 9.24 -17.64
N SER A 37 4.36 9.04 -17.37
CA SER A 37 4.86 8.90 -16.01
C SER A 37 4.87 10.26 -15.29
N TRP A 38 4.81 10.25 -13.97
CA TRP A 38 4.92 11.46 -13.16
C TRP A 38 6.30 12.11 -13.31
N SER A 39 6.34 13.39 -13.64
CA SER A 39 7.55 14.19 -13.76
C SER A 39 7.22 15.69 -13.78
N ASP A 40 8.23 16.55 -13.59
CA ASP A 40 8.07 18.01 -13.77
C ASP A 40 7.66 18.41 -15.19
N ASP A 41 8.05 17.62 -16.18
CA ASP A 41 7.73 17.90 -17.59
C ASP A 41 6.23 17.87 -17.86
N VAL A 42 5.43 17.08 -17.13
CA VAL A 42 3.97 17.03 -17.32
C VAL A 42 3.31 18.36 -16.92
N PHE A 43 3.83 19.04 -15.88
CA PHE A 43 3.34 20.37 -15.48
C PHE A 43 3.82 21.45 -16.46
N ALA A 44 5.03 21.34 -16.98
CA ALA A 44 5.54 22.25 -18.04
C ALA A 44 4.70 22.10 -19.32
N GLU A 45 4.33 20.87 -19.71
CA GLU A 45 3.41 20.60 -20.82
C GLU A 45 2.03 21.21 -20.55
N ALA A 46 1.45 20.93 -19.37
CA ALA A 46 0.14 21.44 -18.99
C ALA A 46 0.08 22.97 -19.05
N LYS A 47 1.14 23.64 -18.59
CA LYS A 47 1.26 25.11 -18.63
C LYS A 47 1.34 25.65 -20.06
N ARG A 48 2.15 25.03 -20.92
CA ARG A 48 2.31 25.41 -22.33
C ARG A 48 1.02 25.23 -23.11
N ASP A 49 0.29 24.15 -22.87
CA ASP A 49 -0.89 23.74 -23.64
C ASP A 49 -2.22 24.21 -23.00
N HIS A 50 -2.15 24.96 -21.90
CA HIS A 50 -3.30 25.43 -21.11
C HIS A 50 -4.24 24.29 -20.68
N LYS A 51 -3.65 23.23 -20.13
CA LYS A 51 -4.33 22.02 -19.67
C LYS A 51 -4.19 21.85 -18.15
N PHE A 52 -5.05 21.01 -17.59
CA PHE A 52 -4.91 20.46 -16.23
C PHE A 52 -4.04 19.21 -16.28
N VAL A 53 -3.57 18.75 -15.11
CA VAL A 53 -2.93 17.42 -14.97
C VAL A 53 -3.90 16.51 -14.23
N LEU A 54 -4.17 15.34 -14.77
CA LEU A 54 -4.93 14.29 -14.10
C LEU A 54 -3.98 13.15 -13.77
N LEU A 55 -3.79 12.90 -12.48
CA LEU A 55 -3.10 11.73 -11.95
C LEU A 55 -4.11 10.62 -11.68
N ASP A 56 -3.89 9.47 -12.29
CA ASP A 56 -4.48 8.19 -11.95
C ASP A 56 -3.41 7.38 -11.20
N LEU A 57 -3.58 7.28 -9.88
CA LEU A 57 -2.69 6.49 -9.02
C LEU A 57 -3.36 5.14 -8.78
N GLU A 58 -2.78 4.13 -9.38
CA GLU A 58 -3.32 2.77 -9.44
C GLU A 58 -2.36 1.75 -8.83
N ALA A 59 -2.72 0.48 -8.87
CA ALA A 59 -1.82 -0.63 -8.60
C ALA A 59 -2.03 -1.74 -9.62
N VAL A 60 -0.96 -2.45 -9.96
CA VAL A 60 -0.99 -3.56 -10.93
C VAL A 60 -1.97 -4.67 -10.53
N TRP A 61 -2.19 -4.86 -9.23
CA TRP A 61 -3.07 -5.88 -8.65
C TRP A 61 -4.52 -5.43 -8.43
N CYS A 62 -4.85 -4.16 -8.74
CA CYS A 62 -6.07 -3.50 -8.28
C CYS A 62 -7.25 -3.76 -9.21
N HIS A 63 -8.20 -4.61 -8.82
CA HIS A 63 -9.43 -4.89 -9.58
C HIS A 63 -10.19 -3.63 -10.02
N TRP A 64 -10.45 -2.69 -9.10
CA TRP A 64 -11.21 -1.49 -9.43
C TRP A 64 -10.46 -0.51 -10.34
N CYS A 65 -9.12 -0.58 -10.36
CA CYS A 65 -8.31 0.16 -11.33
C CYS A 65 -8.54 -0.41 -12.75
N HIS A 66 -8.52 -1.73 -12.89
CA HIS A 66 -8.81 -2.40 -14.17
C HIS A 66 -10.25 -2.13 -14.65
N VAL A 67 -11.23 -2.11 -13.75
CA VAL A 67 -12.62 -1.73 -14.11
C VAL A 67 -12.65 -0.29 -14.61
N MET A 68 -11.96 0.64 -13.95
CA MET A 68 -11.90 2.03 -14.36
C MET A 68 -11.22 2.20 -15.73
N ASP A 69 -10.17 1.44 -16.01
CA ASP A 69 -9.51 1.37 -17.31
C ASP A 69 -10.41 0.79 -18.41
N ALA A 70 -11.20 -0.23 -18.08
CA ALA A 70 -12.07 -0.91 -19.04
C ALA A 70 -13.33 -0.11 -19.37
N GLU A 71 -13.86 0.67 -18.45
CA GLU A 71 -15.15 1.36 -18.57
C GLU A 71 -14.99 2.87 -18.68
N THR A 72 -14.39 3.50 -17.65
CA THR A 72 -14.37 4.96 -17.52
C THR A 72 -13.45 5.61 -18.54
N TYR A 73 -12.23 5.11 -18.65
CA TYR A 73 -11.24 5.66 -19.58
C TYR A 73 -11.45 5.22 -21.04
N LYS A 74 -12.43 4.33 -21.31
CA LYS A 74 -12.88 3.98 -22.67
C LYS A 74 -14.20 4.63 -23.07
N ASP A 75 -14.86 5.36 -22.16
CA ASP A 75 -16.06 6.11 -22.51
C ASP A 75 -15.71 7.25 -23.49
N PRO A 76 -16.36 7.36 -24.67
CA PRO A 76 -16.00 8.35 -25.69
C PRO A 76 -16.11 9.81 -25.21
N ALA A 77 -17.06 10.12 -24.32
CA ALA A 77 -17.26 11.47 -23.82
C ALA A 77 -16.19 11.84 -22.77
N VAL A 78 -15.79 10.89 -21.92
CA VAL A 78 -14.67 11.04 -20.99
C VAL A 78 -13.37 11.22 -21.77
N MET A 79 -13.08 10.34 -22.74
CA MET A 79 -11.90 10.40 -23.57
C MET A 79 -11.76 11.76 -24.29
N SER A 80 -12.85 12.27 -24.84
CA SER A 80 -12.86 13.57 -25.54
C SER A 80 -12.46 14.72 -24.61
N LEU A 81 -12.96 14.76 -23.37
CA LEU A 81 -12.59 15.79 -22.39
C LEU A 81 -11.13 15.66 -21.95
N LEU A 82 -10.71 14.44 -21.65
CA LEU A 82 -9.35 14.16 -21.22
C LEU A 82 -8.32 14.58 -22.28
N GLN A 83 -8.50 14.18 -23.53
CA GLN A 83 -7.61 14.56 -24.63
C GLN A 83 -7.56 16.07 -24.87
N ALA A 84 -8.70 16.73 -24.76
CA ALA A 84 -8.80 18.15 -25.07
C ALA A 84 -8.21 19.05 -23.96
N LYS A 85 -8.35 18.67 -22.68
CA LYS A 85 -8.16 19.58 -21.55
C LYS A 85 -7.19 19.09 -20.47
N TYR A 86 -6.69 17.84 -20.56
CA TYR A 86 -5.84 17.25 -19.53
C TYR A 86 -4.55 16.68 -20.10
N VAL A 87 -3.47 16.80 -19.36
CA VAL A 87 -2.28 15.95 -19.45
C VAL A 87 -2.51 14.79 -18.52
N LEU A 88 -2.34 13.57 -19.01
CA LEU A 88 -2.71 12.36 -18.30
C LEU A 88 -1.47 11.68 -17.72
N VAL A 89 -1.49 11.46 -16.43
CA VAL A 89 -0.42 10.80 -15.69
C VAL A 89 -0.96 9.54 -15.02
N LYS A 90 -0.31 8.42 -15.24
CA LYS A 90 -0.63 7.14 -14.60
C LYS A 90 0.58 6.66 -13.81
N VAL A 91 0.37 6.27 -12.57
CA VAL A 91 1.42 5.83 -11.66
C VAL A 91 0.96 4.58 -10.93
N ASP A 92 1.81 3.55 -10.97
CA ASP A 92 1.68 2.42 -10.07
C ASP A 92 2.20 2.81 -8.68
N GLN A 93 1.34 2.70 -7.68
CA GLN A 93 1.60 3.13 -6.31
C GLN A 93 2.73 2.32 -5.65
N ASP A 94 2.90 1.04 -6.03
CA ASP A 94 3.97 0.21 -5.48
C ASP A 94 5.34 0.70 -5.96
N SER A 95 5.43 1.26 -7.16
CA SER A 95 6.68 1.81 -7.72
C SER A 95 7.05 3.20 -7.18
N ARG A 96 6.10 3.91 -6.54
CA ARG A 96 6.26 5.31 -6.08
C ARG A 96 5.76 5.48 -4.64
N PRO A 97 6.52 4.97 -3.65
CA PRO A 97 6.18 5.09 -2.22
C PRO A 97 5.89 6.53 -1.76
N ASP A 98 6.54 7.52 -2.36
CA ASP A 98 6.31 8.94 -2.07
C ASP A 98 4.90 9.40 -2.46
N LEU A 99 4.42 9.03 -3.64
CA LEU A 99 3.05 9.34 -4.08
C LEU A 99 2.02 8.45 -3.38
N SER A 100 2.35 7.18 -3.16
CA SER A 100 1.53 6.27 -2.38
C SER A 100 1.23 6.83 -1.00
N ASN A 101 2.25 7.20 -0.22
CA ASN A 101 2.10 7.76 1.12
C ASN A 101 1.32 9.09 1.11
N ARG A 102 1.54 9.93 0.11
CA ARG A 102 0.80 11.20 -0.01
C ARG A 102 -0.70 11.03 -0.16
N TYR A 103 -1.14 9.96 -0.84
CA TYR A 103 -2.54 9.73 -1.19
C TYR A 103 -3.13 8.45 -0.57
N GLU A 104 -2.47 7.85 0.44
CA GLU A 104 -2.88 6.59 1.06
C GLU A 104 -4.32 6.61 1.60
N ASP A 105 -4.76 7.75 2.13
CA ASP A 105 -6.13 7.95 2.66
C ASP A 105 -7.23 7.79 1.57
N TYR A 106 -6.85 7.82 0.29
CA TYR A 106 -7.79 7.72 -0.84
C TYR A 106 -7.95 6.31 -1.38
N GLY A 107 -7.09 5.35 -0.97
CA GLY A 107 -7.09 4.00 -1.52
C GLY A 107 -6.87 3.97 -3.04
N TRP A 108 -7.11 2.84 -3.66
CA TRP A 108 -6.82 2.65 -5.09
C TRP A 108 -8.07 2.24 -5.87
N PRO A 109 -8.31 2.80 -7.09
CA PRO A 109 -7.58 3.92 -7.70
C PRO A 109 -7.79 5.24 -6.94
N ALA A 110 -6.78 6.12 -6.94
CA ALA A 110 -6.92 7.50 -6.47
C ALA A 110 -6.79 8.45 -7.66
N THR A 111 -7.82 9.27 -7.89
CA THR A 111 -7.81 10.28 -8.96
C THR A 111 -7.55 11.66 -8.37
N VAL A 112 -6.46 12.30 -8.81
CA VAL A 112 -6.10 13.66 -8.38
C VAL A 112 -5.99 14.57 -9.60
N VAL A 113 -6.61 15.75 -9.52
CA VAL A 113 -6.51 16.75 -10.57
C VAL A 113 -5.78 17.98 -10.05
N PHE A 114 -4.80 18.43 -10.84
CA PHE A 114 -3.97 19.60 -10.53
C PHE A 114 -4.18 20.70 -11.58
N ASN A 115 -3.95 21.93 -11.16
CA ASN A 115 -3.71 23.01 -12.10
C ASN A 115 -2.28 22.90 -12.70
N ALA A 116 -1.98 23.71 -13.69
CA ALA A 116 -0.69 23.67 -14.38
C ALA A 116 0.51 24.12 -13.52
N ASP A 117 0.27 24.72 -12.36
CA ASP A 117 1.32 25.10 -11.40
C ASP A 117 1.50 24.06 -10.27
N GLY A 118 0.84 22.89 -10.37
CA GLY A 118 0.94 21.79 -9.40
C GLY A 118 0.00 21.90 -8.20
N GLY A 119 -0.88 22.91 -8.15
CA GLY A 119 -1.89 23.02 -7.10
C GLY A 119 -3.01 22.00 -7.28
N GLU A 120 -3.35 21.27 -6.23
CA GLU A 120 -4.45 20.30 -6.24
C GLU A 120 -5.80 21.01 -6.36
N ILE A 121 -6.68 20.49 -7.22
CA ILE A 121 -8.06 20.97 -7.41
C ILE A 121 -9.07 20.01 -6.81
N VAL A 122 -8.92 18.70 -7.09
CA VAL A 122 -9.83 17.63 -6.62
C VAL A 122 -9.03 16.40 -6.31
N LYS A 123 -9.41 15.71 -5.24
CA LYS A 123 -8.96 14.35 -4.88
C LYS A 123 -10.18 13.43 -4.75
N ARG A 124 -10.15 12.27 -5.38
CA ARG A 124 -11.26 11.31 -5.38
C ARG A 124 -10.74 9.92 -5.08
N GLN A 125 -11.48 9.23 -4.21
CA GLN A 125 -11.24 7.87 -3.78
C GLN A 125 -12.00 6.87 -4.65
N GLY A 126 -11.33 5.78 -5.04
CA GLY A 126 -11.92 4.60 -5.64
C GLY A 126 -12.45 4.80 -7.06
N TYR A 127 -13.15 3.80 -7.53
CA TYR A 127 -13.75 3.77 -8.87
C TYR A 127 -14.72 4.94 -9.10
N ILE A 128 -14.58 5.60 -10.26
CA ILE A 128 -15.46 6.68 -10.70
C ILE A 128 -16.13 6.26 -12.00
N ALA A 129 -17.45 6.08 -11.98
CA ALA A 129 -18.19 5.68 -13.17
C ALA A 129 -18.14 6.76 -14.28
N PRO A 130 -18.29 6.39 -15.57
CA PRO A 130 -18.12 7.32 -16.70
C PRO A 130 -18.91 8.62 -16.60
N LYS A 131 -20.16 8.53 -16.12
CA LYS A 131 -21.04 9.70 -15.95
C LYS A 131 -20.52 10.68 -14.91
N GLU A 132 -20.08 10.16 -13.77
CA GLU A 132 -19.50 10.93 -12.66
C GLU A 132 -18.16 11.54 -13.05
N MET A 133 -17.30 10.76 -13.71
CA MET A 133 -16.01 11.24 -14.24
C MET A 133 -16.22 12.40 -15.19
N ARG A 134 -17.11 12.25 -16.19
CA ARG A 134 -17.43 13.34 -17.13
C ARG A 134 -17.93 14.60 -16.43
N ALA A 135 -18.84 14.43 -15.44
CA ALA A 135 -19.38 15.58 -14.70
C ALA A 135 -18.26 16.30 -13.90
N MET A 136 -17.39 15.55 -13.25
CA MET A 136 -16.23 16.09 -12.51
C MET A 136 -15.27 16.84 -13.44
N LEU A 137 -14.87 16.23 -14.55
CA LEU A 137 -13.96 16.84 -15.51
C LEU A 137 -14.53 18.14 -16.09
N GLN A 138 -15.82 18.16 -16.44
CA GLN A 138 -16.47 19.36 -16.95
C GLN A 138 -16.56 20.46 -15.88
N ALA A 139 -16.90 20.10 -14.64
CA ALA A 139 -16.98 21.06 -13.53
C ALA A 139 -15.63 21.74 -13.26
N ILE A 140 -14.51 21.01 -13.34
CA ILE A 140 -13.15 21.58 -13.20
C ILE A 140 -12.81 22.53 -14.35
N ILE A 141 -13.25 22.21 -15.58
CA ILE A 141 -13.05 23.09 -16.74
C ILE A 141 -13.83 24.40 -16.56
N ASP A 142 -15.05 24.33 -16.02
CA ASP A 142 -15.92 25.48 -15.82
C ASP A 142 -15.49 26.34 -14.62
N ASP A 143 -15.01 25.72 -13.54
CA ASP A 143 -14.51 26.36 -12.32
C ASP A 143 -13.32 25.58 -11.74
N PRO A 144 -12.07 26.00 -11.97
CA PRO A 144 -10.85 25.34 -11.50
C PRO A 144 -10.46 25.66 -10.05
N THR A 145 -11.34 26.26 -9.26
CA THR A 145 -11.03 26.54 -7.85
C THR A 145 -10.94 25.24 -7.04
N PRO A 146 -10.01 25.14 -6.05
CA PRO A 146 -9.87 23.95 -5.22
C PRO A 146 -11.18 23.57 -4.51
N GLY A 147 -11.61 22.32 -4.72
CA GLY A 147 -12.83 21.78 -4.13
C GLY A 147 -12.67 21.35 -2.67
N PRO A 148 -13.79 20.91 -2.03
CA PRO A 148 -13.79 20.52 -0.61
C PRO A 148 -12.81 19.40 -0.24
N SER A 149 -12.50 18.49 -1.16
CA SER A 149 -11.50 17.42 -0.93
C SER A 149 -10.07 17.95 -0.74
N VAL A 150 -9.80 19.18 -1.14
CA VAL A 150 -8.53 19.87 -0.95
C VAL A 150 -8.61 20.87 0.17
N THR A 151 -9.63 21.76 0.16
CA THR A 151 -9.75 22.88 1.12
C THR A 151 -10.10 22.41 2.54
N ASN A 152 -10.79 21.28 2.68
CA ASN A 152 -11.17 20.72 3.97
C ASN A 152 -10.18 19.64 4.47
N ALA A 153 -9.11 19.35 3.70
CA ALA A 153 -8.08 18.41 4.15
C ALA A 153 -7.45 18.91 5.46
N PRO A 154 -7.29 18.04 6.47
CA PRO A 154 -6.68 18.42 7.73
C PRO A 154 -5.28 19.00 7.51
N GLN A 155 -5.05 20.20 8.01
CA GLN A 155 -3.72 20.81 8.01
C GLN A 155 -3.03 20.42 9.31
N VAL A 156 -2.34 19.29 9.33
CA VAL A 156 -1.57 18.88 10.52
C VAL A 156 -0.33 19.75 10.60
N LYS A 157 -0.28 20.63 11.59
CA LYS A 157 0.92 21.38 11.89
C LYS A 157 1.87 20.47 12.66
N LEU A 158 2.87 19.97 11.99
CA LEU A 158 3.90 19.13 12.60
C LEU A 158 4.79 19.99 13.52
N THR A 159 4.67 19.76 14.81
CA THR A 159 5.55 20.33 15.84
C THR A 159 6.17 19.17 16.62
N ALA A 160 7.46 19.24 16.96
CA ALA A 160 8.07 18.22 17.79
C ALA A 160 7.57 18.35 19.24
N ALA A 161 7.13 17.26 19.83
CA ALA A 161 6.92 17.22 21.27
C ALA A 161 8.23 17.52 22.00
N LYS A 162 8.13 18.21 23.14
CA LYS A 162 9.29 18.54 23.98
C LYS A 162 9.93 17.30 24.61
N SER A 163 9.16 16.23 24.74
CA SER A 163 9.54 14.98 25.37
C SER A 163 9.25 13.81 24.44
N SER A 164 10.12 12.81 24.44
CA SER A 164 9.89 11.50 23.86
C SER A 164 8.95 10.61 24.71
N GLN A 165 8.62 11.07 25.93
CA GLN A 165 7.71 10.37 26.84
C GLN A 165 6.27 10.82 26.60
N PHE A 166 5.37 9.87 26.48
CA PHE A 166 3.93 10.15 26.43
C PHE A 166 3.42 10.56 27.80
N SER A 167 2.50 11.53 27.84
CA SER A 167 1.82 11.85 29.09
C SER A 167 0.88 10.71 29.51
N PRO A 168 0.63 10.55 30.83
CA PRO A 168 -0.33 9.54 31.30
C PRO A 168 -1.72 9.68 30.66
N GLU A 169 -2.15 10.90 30.39
CA GLU A 169 -3.44 11.23 29.76
C GLU A 169 -3.47 10.72 28.30
N LEU A 170 -2.37 10.94 27.53
CA LEU A 170 -2.26 10.45 26.16
C LEU A 170 -2.28 8.92 26.12
N VAL A 171 -1.53 8.26 27.02
CA VAL A 171 -1.53 6.80 27.12
C VAL A 171 -2.92 6.26 27.44
N ALA A 172 -3.63 6.90 28.39
CA ALA A 172 -5.00 6.49 28.74
C ALA A 172 -5.98 6.66 27.56
N GLU A 173 -5.84 7.75 26.79
CA GLU A 173 -6.66 8.00 25.61
C GLU A 173 -6.36 6.99 24.47
N LEU A 174 -5.10 6.64 24.28
CA LEU A 174 -4.69 5.60 23.32
C LEU A 174 -5.27 4.23 23.69
N HIS A 175 -5.20 3.81 24.94
CA HIS A 175 -5.83 2.57 25.40
C HIS A 175 -7.33 2.57 25.17
N LYS A 176 -8.00 3.68 25.50
CA LYS A 176 -9.44 3.83 25.23
C LYS A 176 -9.77 3.67 23.73
N ASN A 177 -8.95 4.29 22.86
CA ASN A 177 -9.14 4.18 21.40
C ASN A 177 -8.87 2.76 20.92
N PHE A 178 -7.82 2.12 21.40
CA PHE A 178 -7.50 0.72 21.08
C PHE A 178 -8.66 -0.23 21.44
N ASP A 179 -9.25 -0.05 22.62
CA ASP A 179 -10.41 -0.81 23.07
C ASP A 179 -11.66 -0.51 22.24
N ALA A 180 -11.91 0.75 21.92
CA ALA A 180 -13.08 1.19 21.18
C ALA A 180 -13.06 0.76 19.70
N GLN A 181 -11.88 0.52 19.13
CA GLN A 181 -11.71 0.07 17.75
C GLN A 181 -11.88 -1.44 17.57
N TYR A 182 -11.94 -2.21 18.67
CA TYR A 182 -12.18 -3.64 18.59
C TYR A 182 -13.67 -3.96 18.36
N ASP A 183 -13.96 -4.60 17.25
CA ASP A 183 -15.30 -5.11 16.93
C ASP A 183 -15.54 -6.45 17.65
N THR A 184 -16.40 -6.43 18.66
CA THR A 184 -16.74 -7.62 19.44
C THR A 184 -17.69 -8.57 18.71
N ALA A 185 -18.40 -8.11 17.69
CA ALA A 185 -19.36 -8.94 16.96
C ALA A 185 -18.66 -9.80 15.89
N ALA A 186 -17.79 -9.19 15.09
CA ALA A 186 -17.07 -9.90 14.03
C ALA A 186 -15.67 -10.37 14.45
N ALA A 187 -15.17 -9.93 15.59
CA ALA A 187 -13.79 -9.99 16.07
C ALA A 187 -12.80 -9.29 15.13
N GLY A 188 -11.83 -8.58 15.72
CA GLY A 188 -10.82 -7.83 14.97
C GLY A 188 -10.95 -6.33 15.15
N TRP A 189 -9.86 -5.61 14.85
CA TRP A 189 -9.84 -4.15 14.89
C TRP A 189 -10.36 -3.59 13.56
N GLY A 190 -11.11 -2.49 13.64
CA GLY A 190 -11.83 -1.90 12.52
C GLY A 190 -13.24 -2.48 12.29
N PHE A 191 -14.16 -1.66 11.75
CA PHE A 191 -15.57 -2.00 11.59
C PHE A 191 -16.02 -2.15 10.13
N GLY A 192 -15.46 -1.37 9.22
CA GLY A 192 -15.88 -1.37 7.82
C GLY A 192 -15.24 -2.48 6.99
N HIS A 193 -13.93 -2.61 7.08
CA HIS A 193 -13.15 -3.68 6.46
C HIS A 193 -12.57 -4.59 7.52
N LYS A 194 -12.38 -5.87 7.18
CA LYS A 194 -11.70 -6.85 8.04
C LYS A 194 -10.43 -7.32 7.35
N TYR A 195 -9.33 -7.19 8.05
CA TYR A 195 -8.00 -7.64 7.67
C TYR A 195 -7.18 -7.92 8.94
N LEU A 196 -6.04 -8.56 8.78
CA LEU A 196 -5.11 -8.75 9.89
C LEU A 196 -4.41 -7.42 10.19
N ASP A 197 -4.92 -6.66 11.17
CA ASP A 197 -4.15 -5.56 11.74
C ASP A 197 -3.06 -6.13 12.65
N GLY A 198 -1.88 -6.33 12.06
CA GLY A 198 -0.77 -6.98 12.73
C GLY A 198 -0.29 -6.26 13.97
N ASP A 199 -0.26 -4.94 13.94
CA ASP A 199 0.17 -4.12 15.09
C ASP A 199 -0.80 -4.21 16.27
N SER A 200 -2.10 -4.17 16.03
CA SER A 200 -3.10 -4.35 17.10
C SER A 200 -3.10 -5.76 17.67
N VAL A 201 -2.97 -6.78 16.82
CA VAL A 201 -2.87 -8.18 17.28
C VAL A 201 -1.59 -8.39 18.09
N GLU A 202 -0.45 -7.89 17.62
CA GLU A 202 0.83 -8.02 18.32
C GLU A 202 0.80 -7.29 19.67
N TYR A 203 0.22 -6.08 19.73
CA TYR A 203 0.06 -5.38 21.01
C TYR A 203 -0.86 -6.14 21.97
N ALA A 204 -1.95 -6.72 21.47
CA ALA A 204 -2.81 -7.57 22.29
C ALA A 204 -2.06 -8.83 22.79
N MET A 205 -1.19 -9.42 21.98
CA MET A 205 -0.31 -10.53 22.38
C MET A 205 0.72 -10.08 23.42
N TYR A 206 1.28 -8.89 23.29
CA TYR A 206 2.16 -8.29 24.29
C TYR A 206 1.47 -8.12 25.64
N LEU A 207 0.24 -7.62 25.68
CA LEU A 207 -0.58 -7.51 26.90
C LEU A 207 -0.92 -8.89 27.47
N ALA A 208 -1.27 -9.85 26.60
CA ALA A 208 -1.56 -11.23 26.99
C ALA A 208 -0.37 -11.89 27.70
N ALA A 209 0.85 -11.70 27.22
CA ALA A 209 2.08 -12.19 27.85
C ALA A 209 2.31 -11.61 29.26
N ARG A 210 1.65 -10.46 29.58
CA ARG A 210 1.66 -9.80 30.88
C ARG A 210 0.44 -10.11 31.75
N GLY A 211 -0.38 -11.06 31.31
CA GLY A 211 -1.50 -11.59 32.08
C GLY A 211 -2.87 -11.00 31.73
N ASP A 212 -2.96 -10.12 30.71
CA ASP A 212 -4.26 -9.62 30.23
C ASP A 212 -5.03 -10.70 29.46
N LYS A 213 -6.04 -11.25 30.13
CA LYS A 213 -6.89 -12.32 29.56
C LYS A 213 -7.82 -11.83 28.46
N GLN A 214 -8.27 -10.57 28.53
CA GLN A 214 -9.15 -9.99 27.53
C GLN A 214 -8.38 -9.74 26.22
N ALA A 215 -7.18 -9.17 26.32
CA ALA A 215 -6.30 -8.99 25.18
C ALA A 215 -5.93 -10.34 24.54
N ALA A 216 -5.64 -11.38 25.36
CA ALA A 216 -5.40 -12.73 24.86
C ALA A 216 -6.59 -13.29 24.09
N GLN A 217 -7.80 -13.09 24.59
CA GLN A 217 -9.02 -13.55 23.91
C GLN A 217 -9.25 -12.81 22.59
N ARG A 218 -9.12 -11.48 22.60
CA ARG A 218 -9.26 -10.65 21.40
C ARG A 218 -8.28 -11.05 20.30
N ALA A 219 -7.00 -11.21 20.63
CA ALA A 219 -5.99 -11.65 19.67
C ALA A 219 -6.32 -13.02 19.07
N ARG A 220 -6.67 -14.00 19.91
CA ARG A 220 -7.04 -15.35 19.45
C ARG A 220 -8.29 -15.36 18.58
N ASP A 221 -9.31 -14.58 18.94
CA ASP A 221 -10.55 -14.49 18.15
C ASP A 221 -10.31 -13.83 16.80
N THR A 222 -9.52 -12.76 16.76
CA THR A 222 -9.11 -12.12 15.51
C THR A 222 -8.36 -13.09 14.61
N LEU A 223 -7.34 -13.78 15.14
CA LEU A 223 -6.57 -14.76 14.37
C LEU A 223 -7.45 -15.90 13.85
N ARG A 224 -8.41 -16.38 14.65
CA ARG A 224 -9.34 -17.43 14.22
C ARG A 224 -10.23 -16.96 13.06
N GLN A 225 -10.73 -15.73 13.10
CA GLN A 225 -11.54 -15.20 12.02
C GLN A 225 -10.71 -14.92 10.75
N ASN A 226 -9.51 -14.39 10.94
CA ASN A 226 -8.59 -14.11 9.83
C ASN A 226 -8.21 -15.34 9.00
N LEU A 227 -8.25 -16.55 9.57
CA LEU A 227 -8.05 -17.80 8.81
C LEU A 227 -8.99 -17.93 7.60
N LYS A 228 -10.14 -17.24 7.59
CA LYS A 228 -11.07 -17.23 6.46
C LYS A 228 -10.52 -16.46 5.24
N LEU A 229 -9.56 -15.58 5.45
CA LEU A 229 -8.87 -14.86 4.38
C LEU A 229 -7.70 -15.65 3.77
N ILE A 230 -7.32 -16.78 4.35
CA ILE A 230 -6.31 -17.65 3.74
C ILE A 230 -6.97 -18.52 2.69
N ASP A 231 -6.49 -18.45 1.45
CA ASP A 231 -6.98 -19.25 0.32
C ASP A 231 -6.86 -20.76 0.64
N PRO A 232 -7.98 -21.49 0.70
CA PRO A 232 -7.95 -22.90 1.08
C PRO A 232 -7.31 -23.82 0.02
N VAL A 233 -7.08 -23.33 -1.20
CA VAL A 233 -6.56 -24.12 -2.32
C VAL A 233 -5.07 -23.89 -2.54
N TRP A 234 -4.65 -22.62 -2.62
CA TRP A 234 -3.25 -22.30 -2.89
C TRP A 234 -2.49 -21.79 -1.66
N GLY A 235 -3.19 -21.50 -0.57
CA GLY A 235 -2.64 -20.71 0.51
C GLY A 235 -2.52 -19.25 0.11
N GLY A 236 -1.82 -18.47 0.92
CA GLY A 236 -1.75 -17.03 0.76
C GLY A 236 -2.99 -16.32 1.26
N GLU A 237 -2.80 -15.15 1.87
CA GLU A 237 -3.88 -14.37 2.41
C GLU A 237 -4.39 -13.39 1.38
N TYR A 238 -5.71 -13.28 1.26
CA TYR A 238 -6.42 -12.23 0.52
C TYR A 238 -6.26 -10.89 1.24
N GLN A 239 -6.35 -9.80 0.50
CA GLN A 239 -6.00 -8.47 1.01
C GLN A 239 -6.85 -8.05 2.21
N TYR A 240 -8.17 -8.11 2.09
CA TYR A 240 -9.13 -7.76 3.14
C TYR A 240 -10.53 -8.30 2.79
N SER A 241 -11.48 -8.17 3.73
CA SER A 241 -12.90 -8.43 3.51
C SER A 241 -13.71 -7.16 3.75
N VAL A 242 -14.79 -6.99 2.98
CA VAL A 242 -15.71 -5.83 3.08
C VAL A 242 -16.88 -6.10 4.02
N ASP A 243 -17.77 -5.12 4.14
CA ASP A 243 -19.06 -5.20 4.86
C ASP A 243 -18.95 -5.56 6.36
N GLY A 244 -17.79 -5.27 6.96
CA GLY A 244 -17.57 -5.49 8.39
C GLY A 244 -17.53 -6.95 8.83
N ASN A 245 -17.42 -7.89 7.89
CA ASN A 245 -17.33 -9.32 8.14
C ASN A 245 -16.06 -9.93 7.49
N TRP A 246 -15.80 -11.24 7.70
CA TRP A 246 -14.62 -11.94 7.17
C TRP A 246 -14.95 -12.86 5.98
N ASP A 247 -16.12 -12.73 5.37
CA ASP A 247 -16.66 -13.70 4.42
C ASP A 247 -16.76 -13.16 2.97
N GLU A 248 -16.44 -11.88 2.75
CA GLU A 248 -16.49 -11.20 1.46
C GLU A 248 -15.09 -10.68 1.04
N PRO A 249 -14.13 -11.59 0.72
CA PRO A 249 -12.74 -11.21 0.49
C PRO A 249 -12.54 -10.49 -0.84
N HIS A 250 -11.62 -9.53 -0.83
CA HIS A 250 -10.91 -9.01 -1.98
C HIS A 250 -9.69 -9.90 -2.23
N PHE A 251 -9.61 -10.50 -3.42
CA PHE A 251 -8.76 -11.65 -3.70
C PHE A 251 -7.32 -11.32 -4.07
N GLU A 252 -6.96 -10.05 -4.10
CA GLU A 252 -5.58 -9.59 -4.28
C GLU A 252 -4.67 -10.19 -3.20
N LYS A 253 -3.45 -10.57 -3.58
CA LYS A 253 -2.45 -11.14 -2.66
C LYS A 253 -1.15 -10.37 -2.72
N LEU A 254 -0.99 -9.42 -1.81
CA LEU A 254 0.15 -8.53 -1.69
C LEU A 254 1.24 -9.16 -0.82
N ILE A 255 2.49 -9.04 -1.21
CA ILE A 255 3.60 -9.65 -0.46
C ILE A 255 3.71 -9.09 0.98
N GLY A 256 3.39 -7.81 1.20
CA GLY A 256 3.37 -7.22 2.54
C GLY A 256 2.35 -7.89 3.46
N VAL A 257 1.16 -8.20 2.94
CA VAL A 257 0.13 -8.95 3.67
C VAL A 257 0.63 -10.36 3.99
N GLN A 258 1.26 -11.04 3.01
CA GLN A 258 1.82 -12.37 3.23
C GLN A 258 2.90 -12.35 4.32
N ALA A 259 3.82 -11.40 4.27
CA ALA A 259 4.89 -11.25 5.26
C ALA A 259 4.33 -11.01 6.67
N GLN A 260 3.37 -10.08 6.81
CA GLN A 260 2.71 -9.81 8.08
C GLN A 260 2.02 -11.05 8.64
N THR A 261 1.28 -11.76 7.80
CA THR A 261 0.56 -12.98 8.19
C THR A 261 1.49 -14.08 8.65
N ILE A 262 2.56 -14.37 7.89
CA ILE A 262 3.59 -15.33 8.29
C ILE A 262 4.17 -14.94 9.66
N ARG A 263 4.52 -13.66 9.84
CA ARG A 263 5.14 -13.18 11.09
C ARG A 263 4.18 -13.30 12.28
N ILE A 264 2.97 -12.77 12.16
CA ILE A 264 2.01 -12.76 13.28
C ILE A 264 1.58 -14.16 13.68
N TYR A 265 1.31 -15.07 12.74
CA TYR A 265 0.97 -16.45 13.06
C TYR A 265 2.16 -17.24 13.64
N SER A 266 3.39 -16.94 13.22
CA SER A 266 4.60 -17.51 13.84
C SER A 266 4.76 -17.08 15.29
N LEU A 267 4.63 -15.78 15.59
CA LEU A 267 4.64 -15.25 16.94
C LEU A 267 3.50 -15.83 17.81
N ALA A 268 2.31 -15.97 17.24
CA ALA A 268 1.16 -16.58 17.94
C ALA A 268 1.41 -18.05 18.28
N TYR A 269 2.04 -18.79 17.37
CA TYR A 269 2.44 -20.17 17.65
C TYR A 269 3.49 -20.25 18.77
N GLU A 270 4.50 -19.41 18.74
CA GLU A 270 5.49 -19.36 19.82
C GLU A 270 4.87 -19.08 21.20
N GLN A 271 3.90 -18.18 21.24
CA GLN A 271 3.26 -17.79 22.51
C GLN A 271 2.26 -18.82 23.03
N TRP A 272 1.50 -19.48 22.15
CA TRP A 272 0.36 -20.31 22.56
C TRP A 272 0.46 -21.78 22.14
N HIS A 273 1.41 -22.16 21.32
CA HIS A 273 1.66 -23.51 20.83
C HIS A 273 0.44 -24.16 20.15
N ASP A 274 -0.49 -23.33 19.59
CA ASP A 274 -1.59 -23.86 18.80
C ASP A 274 -1.09 -24.21 17.38
N PRO A 275 -1.13 -25.51 17.00
CA PRO A 275 -0.60 -25.94 15.70
C PRO A 275 -1.38 -25.37 14.51
N ALA A 276 -2.58 -24.80 14.72
CA ALA A 276 -3.31 -24.11 13.66
C ALA A 276 -2.57 -22.85 13.18
N TYR A 277 -1.90 -22.14 14.09
CA TYR A 277 -1.14 -20.95 13.75
C TYR A 277 0.10 -21.27 12.89
N LEU A 278 0.86 -22.30 13.29
CA LEU A 278 2.01 -22.72 12.48
C LEU A 278 1.58 -23.20 11.09
N ARG A 279 0.47 -23.95 11.00
CA ARG A 279 -0.07 -24.37 9.68
C ARG A 279 -0.50 -23.18 8.83
N ALA A 280 -1.09 -22.14 9.42
CA ALA A 280 -1.46 -20.93 8.70
C ALA A 280 -0.21 -20.24 8.11
N ALA A 281 0.81 -19.98 8.94
CA ALA A 281 2.07 -19.39 8.48
C ALA A 281 2.75 -20.23 7.38
N GLN A 282 2.79 -21.55 7.54
CA GLN A 282 3.36 -22.47 6.54
C GLN A 282 2.55 -22.49 5.23
N SER A 283 1.22 -22.39 5.30
CA SER A 283 0.35 -22.35 4.11
C SER A 283 0.59 -21.07 3.31
N VAL A 284 0.71 -19.92 3.98
CA VAL A 284 1.03 -18.66 3.34
C VAL A 284 2.45 -18.68 2.75
N HIS A 285 3.43 -19.20 3.47
CA HIS A 285 4.79 -19.36 2.95
C HIS A 285 4.84 -20.28 1.72
N ALA A 286 4.10 -21.39 1.71
CA ALA A 286 4.02 -22.26 0.55
C ALA A 286 3.44 -21.56 -0.68
N TYR A 287 2.44 -20.72 -0.50
CA TYR A 287 1.91 -19.87 -1.57
C TYR A 287 2.98 -18.91 -2.11
N VAL A 288 3.67 -18.19 -1.22
CA VAL A 288 4.75 -17.25 -1.63
C VAL A 288 5.81 -17.98 -2.45
N LYS A 289 6.24 -19.15 -2.04
CA LYS A 289 7.22 -19.96 -2.79
C LYS A 289 6.73 -20.35 -4.18
N ASN A 290 5.45 -20.67 -4.31
CA ASN A 290 4.89 -21.18 -5.56
C ASN A 290 4.54 -20.08 -6.58
N PHE A 291 4.23 -18.86 -6.12
CA PHE A 291 3.68 -17.79 -6.96
C PHE A 291 4.46 -16.48 -6.90
N LEU A 292 5.05 -16.13 -5.76
CA LEU A 292 5.68 -14.83 -5.54
C LEU A 292 7.20 -14.91 -5.33
N MET A 293 7.83 -16.07 -5.50
CA MET A 293 9.29 -16.19 -5.42
C MET A 293 9.91 -16.25 -6.81
N ALA A 294 10.85 -15.35 -7.06
CA ALA A 294 11.68 -15.34 -8.25
C ALA A 294 12.69 -16.52 -8.26
N PRO A 295 13.19 -16.94 -9.43
CA PRO A 295 14.24 -17.97 -9.52
C PRO A 295 15.53 -17.59 -8.78
N SER A 296 15.81 -16.30 -8.59
CA SER A 296 16.93 -15.76 -7.80
C SER A 296 16.74 -15.95 -6.28
N GLY A 297 15.51 -16.25 -5.82
CA GLY A 297 15.18 -16.44 -4.42
C GLY A 297 14.72 -15.18 -3.69
N VAL A 298 14.48 -14.08 -4.41
CA VAL A 298 13.81 -12.87 -3.93
C VAL A 298 12.32 -12.91 -4.21
N PHE A 299 11.56 -11.95 -3.71
CA PHE A 299 10.11 -11.97 -3.74
C PHE A 299 9.55 -10.88 -4.64
N TYR A 300 8.55 -11.27 -5.43
CA TYR A 300 7.70 -10.40 -6.24
C TYR A 300 6.67 -9.65 -5.38
N VAL A 301 6.11 -8.57 -5.92
CA VAL A 301 5.27 -7.61 -5.18
C VAL A 301 3.89 -8.16 -4.86
N SER A 302 3.19 -8.74 -5.85
CA SER A 302 1.78 -9.09 -5.67
C SER A 302 1.26 -10.08 -6.72
N GLN A 303 0.08 -10.65 -6.44
CA GLN A 303 -0.75 -11.32 -7.42
C GLN A 303 -2.12 -10.62 -7.49
N ASP A 304 -2.55 -10.36 -8.72
CA ASP A 304 -3.84 -9.78 -9.06
C ASP A 304 -5.02 -10.66 -8.58
N ALA A 305 -6.17 -10.03 -8.35
CA ALA A 305 -7.44 -10.72 -8.13
C ALA A 305 -8.04 -11.26 -9.45
N ASP A 306 -7.75 -10.60 -10.57
CA ASP A 306 -8.41 -10.85 -11.85
C ASP A 306 -7.64 -11.85 -12.71
N VAL A 307 -8.32 -12.89 -13.19
CA VAL A 307 -7.80 -13.76 -14.27
C VAL A 307 -7.88 -13.05 -15.61
N ILE A 308 -8.92 -12.24 -15.79
CA ILE A 308 -9.12 -11.35 -16.92
C ILE A 308 -9.34 -9.96 -16.33
N GLU A 309 -8.45 -9.03 -16.64
CA GLU A 309 -8.47 -7.67 -16.09
C GLU A 309 -9.86 -7.02 -16.19
N GLY A 310 -10.33 -6.49 -15.07
CA GLY A 310 -11.64 -5.85 -14.93
C GLY A 310 -12.83 -6.81 -14.82
N GLN A 311 -12.62 -8.13 -14.74
CA GLN A 311 -13.68 -9.12 -14.55
C GLN A 311 -13.60 -9.75 -13.16
N HIS A 312 -14.66 -9.59 -12.38
CA HIS A 312 -14.72 -10.08 -11.01
C HIS A 312 -14.53 -11.60 -10.91
N SER A 313 -13.55 -12.04 -10.12
CA SER A 313 -13.06 -13.42 -10.08
C SER A 313 -13.55 -14.27 -8.89
N ALA A 314 -14.59 -13.86 -8.14
CA ALA A 314 -15.07 -14.61 -6.98
C ALA A 314 -15.42 -16.09 -7.29
N GLY A 315 -15.94 -16.36 -8.49
CA GLY A 315 -16.21 -17.73 -8.94
C GLY A 315 -14.95 -18.56 -9.13
N TYR A 316 -13.87 -17.94 -9.60
CA TYR A 316 -12.57 -18.58 -9.83
C TYR A 316 -11.94 -19.06 -8.51
N PHE A 317 -11.96 -18.24 -7.47
CA PHE A 317 -11.35 -18.59 -6.18
C PHE A 317 -12.09 -19.71 -5.42
N LYS A 318 -13.30 -20.09 -5.86
CA LYS A 318 -14.03 -21.28 -5.37
C LYS A 318 -13.64 -22.59 -6.06
N LEU A 319 -12.86 -22.51 -7.14
CA LEU A 319 -12.46 -23.67 -7.94
C LEU A 319 -11.28 -24.42 -7.31
N SER A 320 -11.15 -25.71 -7.68
CA SER A 320 -9.96 -26.52 -7.36
C SER A 320 -8.70 -26.05 -8.09
N ASP A 321 -7.51 -26.45 -7.62
CA ASP A 321 -6.24 -26.10 -8.28
C ASP A 321 -6.21 -26.43 -9.77
N ALA A 322 -6.68 -27.63 -10.13
CA ALA A 322 -6.70 -28.06 -11.54
C ALA A 322 -7.62 -27.19 -12.42
N GLU A 323 -8.75 -26.75 -11.89
CA GLU A 323 -9.69 -25.89 -12.61
C GLU A 323 -9.17 -24.46 -12.72
N ARG A 324 -8.56 -23.93 -11.66
CA ARG A 324 -7.90 -22.61 -11.68
C ARG A 324 -6.79 -22.58 -12.74
N ARG A 325 -5.89 -23.56 -12.74
CA ARG A 325 -4.79 -23.64 -13.72
C ARG A 325 -5.28 -23.78 -15.15
N LYS A 326 -6.45 -24.43 -15.36
CA LYS A 326 -7.05 -24.55 -16.69
C LYS A 326 -7.60 -23.21 -17.21
N GLN A 327 -8.09 -22.34 -16.32
CA GLN A 327 -8.58 -21.01 -16.68
C GLN A 327 -7.45 -19.98 -16.82
N GLY A 328 -6.30 -20.23 -16.22
CA GLY A 328 -5.15 -19.35 -16.12
C GLY A 328 -4.80 -19.00 -14.68
N ILE A 329 -3.68 -18.34 -14.50
CA ILE A 329 -3.23 -17.82 -13.20
C ILE A 329 -3.32 -16.30 -13.25
N PRO A 330 -3.93 -15.64 -12.26
CA PRO A 330 -3.94 -14.18 -12.19
C PRO A 330 -2.52 -13.61 -12.31
N ARG A 331 -2.41 -12.45 -12.92
CA ARG A 331 -1.12 -11.79 -13.18
C ARG A 331 -0.33 -11.63 -11.88
N VAL A 332 0.97 -11.89 -11.96
CA VAL A 332 1.93 -11.60 -10.88
C VAL A 332 2.72 -10.36 -11.28
N ASP A 333 2.76 -9.39 -10.40
CA ASP A 333 3.66 -8.26 -10.52
C ASP A 333 5.07 -8.71 -10.10
N GLN A 334 5.97 -8.75 -11.07
CA GLN A 334 7.31 -9.30 -10.93
C GLN A 334 8.38 -8.25 -10.56
N HIS A 335 7.99 -7.03 -10.18
CA HIS A 335 8.94 -6.09 -9.61
C HIS A 335 9.55 -6.65 -8.31
N ILE A 336 10.76 -6.19 -8.01
CA ILE A 336 11.53 -6.64 -6.85
C ILE A 336 11.98 -5.39 -6.08
N TYR A 337 11.21 -5.05 -5.05
CA TYR A 337 11.48 -3.90 -4.20
C TYR A 337 12.19 -4.30 -2.90
N ALA A 338 13.07 -3.43 -2.40
CA ALA A 338 13.83 -3.73 -1.20
C ALA A 338 12.95 -3.79 0.05
N ARG A 339 11.93 -2.94 0.15
CA ARG A 339 10.99 -2.89 1.26
C ARG A 339 10.25 -4.22 1.44
N GLU A 340 9.64 -4.72 0.40
CA GLU A 340 8.88 -5.96 0.37
C GLU A 340 9.74 -7.18 0.70
N ASN A 341 10.96 -7.18 0.19
CA ASN A 341 11.93 -8.23 0.50
C ASN A 341 12.41 -8.16 1.94
N GLY A 342 12.63 -6.97 2.49
CA GLY A 342 12.98 -6.77 3.90
C GLY A 342 11.91 -7.34 4.85
N TRP A 343 10.63 -7.06 4.57
CA TRP A 343 9.51 -7.63 5.33
C TRP A 343 9.46 -9.16 5.26
N MET A 344 9.66 -9.72 4.07
CA MET A 344 9.67 -11.18 3.90
C MET A 344 10.86 -11.83 4.60
N ILE A 345 12.06 -11.23 4.57
CA ILE A 345 13.24 -11.72 5.30
C ILE A 345 12.93 -11.79 6.80
N ALA A 346 12.36 -10.74 7.38
CA ALA A 346 11.99 -10.72 8.79
C ALA A 346 10.92 -11.79 9.12
N ALA A 347 9.89 -11.92 8.27
CA ALA A 347 8.83 -12.91 8.44
C ALA A 347 9.35 -14.36 8.37
N LEU A 348 10.26 -14.66 7.45
CA LEU A 348 10.88 -15.98 7.33
C LEU A 348 11.77 -16.32 8.53
N CYS A 349 12.44 -15.33 9.13
CA CYS A 349 13.19 -15.53 10.37
C CYS A 349 12.26 -15.93 11.54
N GLU A 350 11.10 -15.29 11.68
CA GLU A 350 10.12 -15.68 12.71
C GLU A 350 9.51 -17.05 12.41
N LEU A 351 9.24 -17.38 11.14
CA LEU A 351 8.77 -18.72 10.77
C LEU A 351 9.82 -19.80 11.03
N TYR A 352 11.09 -19.51 10.74
CA TYR A 352 12.20 -20.40 11.07
C TYR A 352 12.27 -20.67 12.59
N LYS A 353 12.19 -19.63 13.39
CA LYS A 353 12.20 -19.71 14.85
C LYS A 353 11.04 -20.56 15.38
N ALA A 354 9.83 -20.38 14.83
CA ALA A 354 8.63 -21.12 15.18
C ALA A 354 8.67 -22.60 14.73
N GLY A 355 9.13 -22.85 13.50
CA GLY A 355 9.05 -24.17 12.86
C GLY A 355 10.36 -24.97 12.76
N GLY A 356 11.52 -24.33 12.94
CA GLY A 356 12.85 -24.97 12.91
C GLY A 356 13.34 -25.40 11.52
N ASP A 357 12.71 -24.99 10.42
CA ASP A 357 13.08 -25.42 9.06
C ASP A 357 14.27 -24.63 8.52
N GLN A 358 15.42 -25.30 8.35
CA GLN A 358 16.65 -24.72 7.82
C GLN A 358 16.51 -24.20 6.38
N ALA A 359 15.62 -24.75 5.58
CA ALA A 359 15.36 -24.26 4.22
C ALA A 359 14.76 -22.87 4.25
N THR A 360 13.85 -22.59 5.20
CA THR A 360 13.25 -21.25 5.41
C THR A 360 14.32 -20.20 5.77
N LEU A 361 15.26 -20.53 6.67
CA LEU A 361 16.37 -19.63 6.99
C LEU A 361 17.28 -19.39 5.77
N ALA A 362 17.54 -20.43 4.99
CA ALA A 362 18.35 -20.31 3.78
C ALA A 362 17.67 -19.44 2.71
N GLU A 363 16.33 -19.44 2.63
CA GLU A 363 15.56 -18.54 1.77
C GLU A 363 15.72 -17.08 2.21
N ALA A 364 15.55 -16.79 3.51
CA ALA A 364 15.76 -15.45 4.07
C ALA A 364 17.18 -14.91 3.77
N LYS A 365 18.21 -15.72 3.99
CA LYS A 365 19.60 -15.36 3.70
C LYS A 365 19.86 -15.08 2.21
N ARG A 366 19.28 -15.90 1.32
CA ARG A 366 19.41 -15.66 -0.14
C ARG A 366 18.78 -14.36 -0.58
N ALA A 367 17.57 -14.08 -0.09
CA ALA A 367 16.90 -12.81 -0.40
C ALA A 367 17.69 -11.62 0.12
N ALA A 368 18.18 -11.67 1.37
CA ALA A 368 19.03 -10.62 1.95
C ALA A 368 20.30 -10.39 1.13
N PHE A 369 21.00 -11.46 0.78
CA PHE A 369 22.21 -11.38 -0.06
C PHE A 369 21.92 -10.72 -1.41
N TRP A 370 20.87 -11.15 -2.10
CA TRP A 370 20.51 -10.60 -3.41
C TRP A 370 20.17 -9.11 -3.32
N ILE A 371 19.40 -8.67 -2.31
CA ILE A 371 19.05 -7.25 -2.14
C ILE A 371 20.32 -6.42 -1.83
N VAL A 372 21.21 -6.91 -1.00
CA VAL A 372 22.52 -6.24 -0.75
C VAL A 372 23.29 -6.05 -2.04
N GLU A 373 23.41 -7.09 -2.88
CA GLU A 373 24.17 -7.01 -4.13
C GLU A 373 23.53 -6.08 -5.18
N ASN A 374 22.18 -5.93 -5.18
CA ASN A 374 21.47 -5.28 -6.28
C ASN A 374 20.79 -3.95 -5.90
N ARG A 375 20.58 -3.67 -4.62
CA ARG A 375 19.79 -2.51 -4.14
C ARG A 375 20.52 -1.61 -3.15
N SER A 376 21.72 -1.98 -2.68
CA SER A 376 22.48 -1.18 -1.72
C SER A 376 22.80 0.22 -2.24
N LEU A 377 22.72 1.17 -1.33
CA LEU A 377 23.25 2.52 -1.44
C LEU A 377 24.47 2.69 -0.52
N PRO A 378 25.34 3.67 -0.75
CA PRO A 378 26.40 3.99 0.19
C PRO A 378 25.86 4.26 1.60
N HIS A 379 26.65 3.91 2.61
CA HIS A 379 26.34 4.17 4.03
C HIS A 379 25.14 3.38 4.61
N GLY A 380 24.83 2.21 4.06
CA GLY A 380 23.84 1.30 4.65
C GLY A 380 22.39 1.52 4.21
N GLY A 381 22.14 2.40 3.25
CA GLY A 381 20.82 2.61 2.68
C GLY A 381 20.48 1.61 1.58
N PHE A 382 19.19 1.60 1.21
CA PHE A 382 18.68 0.76 0.11
C PHE A 382 17.78 1.58 -0.80
N ARG A 383 17.91 1.36 -2.12
CA ARG A 383 16.98 1.88 -3.12
C ARG A 383 15.82 0.92 -3.30
N HIS A 384 14.69 1.46 -3.71
CA HIS A 384 13.45 0.71 -3.88
C HIS A 384 13.56 -0.31 -5.02
N ASP A 385 13.88 0.19 -6.21
CA ASP A 385 14.00 -0.62 -7.44
C ASP A 385 15.39 -0.45 -8.07
N GLU A 386 15.54 -0.83 -9.35
CA GLU A 386 16.78 -0.61 -10.12
C GLU A 386 17.10 0.87 -10.24
N HIS A 387 16.07 1.71 -10.42
CA HIS A 387 16.18 3.16 -10.57
C HIS A 387 15.08 3.87 -9.80
N ASP A 388 15.41 4.48 -8.68
CA ASP A 388 14.48 5.33 -7.94
C ASP A 388 14.41 6.72 -8.57
N VAL A 389 13.21 7.15 -8.95
CA VAL A 389 13.00 8.48 -9.53
C VAL A 389 13.02 9.56 -8.44
N ALA A 390 12.51 9.25 -7.25
CA ALA A 390 12.31 10.17 -6.14
C ALA A 390 12.87 9.67 -4.80
N GLY A 391 13.61 8.57 -4.82
CA GLY A 391 14.24 7.97 -3.64
C GLY A 391 15.53 8.71 -3.21
N PRO A 392 16.21 8.20 -2.19
CA PRO A 392 15.86 6.99 -1.45
C PRO A 392 14.60 7.17 -0.60
N TYR A 393 13.83 6.08 -0.45
CA TYR A 393 12.67 6.04 0.43
C TYR A 393 13.01 5.40 1.77
N LEU A 394 12.40 5.92 2.84
CA LEU A 394 12.63 5.45 4.21
C LEU A 394 12.27 3.97 4.37
N GLY A 395 11.11 3.57 3.84
CA GLY A 395 10.56 2.22 4.00
C GLY A 395 11.50 1.11 3.54
N ASP A 396 12.29 1.33 2.49
CA ASP A 396 13.22 0.33 1.98
C ASP A 396 14.36 0.05 2.95
N THR A 397 15.01 1.11 3.43
CA THR A 397 16.12 0.98 4.38
C THR A 397 15.64 0.46 5.73
N LEU A 398 14.46 0.90 6.19
CA LEU A 398 13.84 0.43 7.44
C LEU A 398 13.52 -1.07 7.38
N ALA A 399 12.86 -1.52 6.32
CA ALA A 399 12.49 -2.92 6.17
C ALA A 399 13.72 -3.83 6.07
N MET A 400 14.76 -3.40 5.35
CA MET A 400 16.02 -4.14 5.30
C MET A 400 16.72 -4.18 6.67
N GLY A 401 16.73 -3.07 7.41
CA GLY A 401 17.24 -3.04 8.78
C GLY A 401 16.50 -4.03 9.70
N GLN A 402 15.17 -4.11 9.59
CA GLN A 402 14.35 -5.10 10.30
C GLN A 402 14.71 -6.53 9.88
N GLY A 403 14.89 -6.78 8.59
CA GLY A 403 15.30 -8.07 8.03
C GLY A 403 16.68 -8.51 8.56
N PHE A 404 17.65 -7.62 8.57
CA PHE A 404 18.98 -7.92 9.11
C PHE A 404 18.96 -8.17 10.62
N PHE A 405 18.22 -7.37 11.38
CA PHE A 405 18.11 -7.60 12.81
C PHE A 405 17.39 -8.93 13.12
N ALA A 406 16.39 -9.32 12.33
CA ALA A 406 15.74 -10.62 12.44
C ALA A 406 16.71 -11.77 12.12
N LEU A 407 17.55 -11.63 11.08
CA LEU A 407 18.62 -12.58 10.76
C LEU A 407 19.62 -12.69 11.91
N TYR A 408 20.07 -11.57 12.48
CA TYR A 408 20.93 -11.58 13.66
C TYR A 408 20.33 -12.38 14.81
N LYS A 409 19.06 -12.13 15.15
CA LYS A 409 18.38 -12.82 16.27
C LYS A 409 18.36 -14.35 16.13
N VAL A 410 18.34 -14.88 14.91
CA VAL A 410 18.27 -16.34 14.67
C VAL A 410 19.61 -16.98 14.34
N THR A 411 20.61 -16.19 13.88
CA THR A 411 21.93 -16.72 13.49
C THR A 411 23.05 -16.37 14.46
N HIS A 412 22.90 -15.26 15.19
CA HIS A 412 23.95 -14.63 16.01
C HIS A 412 25.21 -14.25 15.21
N GLU A 413 25.05 -13.95 13.92
CA GLU A 413 26.13 -13.46 13.06
C GLU A 413 26.22 -11.94 13.17
N ASP A 414 27.28 -11.40 13.79
CA ASP A 414 27.45 -9.98 14.07
C ASP A 414 27.37 -9.09 12.82
N ALA A 415 27.69 -9.63 11.64
CA ALA A 415 27.57 -8.90 10.38
C ALA A 415 26.15 -8.42 10.11
N TYR A 416 25.12 -9.17 10.51
CA TYR A 416 23.73 -8.74 10.36
C TYR A 416 23.35 -7.66 11.37
N LEU A 417 23.88 -7.70 12.60
CA LEU A 417 23.68 -6.62 13.56
C LEU A 417 24.27 -5.32 13.04
N GLN A 418 25.52 -5.38 12.52
CA GLN A 418 26.18 -4.22 11.92
C GLN A 418 25.37 -3.64 10.74
N GLN A 419 24.84 -4.48 9.85
CA GLN A 419 24.00 -4.02 8.74
C GLN A 419 22.69 -3.36 9.22
N ALA A 420 22.10 -3.83 10.33
CA ALA A 420 20.93 -3.20 10.92
C ALA A 420 21.26 -1.84 11.56
N GLU A 421 22.42 -1.72 12.24
CA GLU A 421 22.93 -0.44 12.76
C GLU A 421 23.27 0.55 11.64
N ASP A 422 23.89 0.08 10.55
CA ASP A 422 24.19 0.91 9.37
C ASP A 422 22.90 1.45 8.72
N ALA A 423 21.84 0.63 8.64
CA ALA A 423 20.54 1.06 8.16
C ALA A 423 19.92 2.17 9.04
N LEU A 424 19.98 2.03 10.37
CA LEU A 424 19.55 3.10 11.29
C LEU A 424 20.40 4.36 11.16
N GLY A 425 21.70 4.20 10.97
CA GLY A 425 22.62 5.32 10.72
C GLY A 425 22.27 6.07 9.44
N PHE A 426 21.95 5.36 8.37
CA PHE A 426 21.47 5.95 7.12
C PHE A 426 20.16 6.72 7.32
N ILE A 427 19.18 6.11 7.98
CA ILE A 427 17.89 6.76 8.29
C ILE A 427 18.13 8.04 9.08
N ASN A 428 18.92 7.97 10.14
CA ASN A 428 19.22 9.13 10.98
C ASN A 428 19.88 10.27 10.21
N PHE A 429 20.77 9.98 9.29
CA PHE A 429 21.51 10.99 8.55
C PHE A 429 20.72 11.55 7.36
N TYR A 430 20.04 10.69 6.59
CA TYR A 430 19.41 11.09 5.33
C TYR A 430 17.93 11.45 5.45
N MET A 431 17.20 10.87 6.41
CA MET A 431 15.74 11.04 6.54
C MET A 431 15.33 11.97 7.68
N SER A 432 16.26 12.41 8.53
CA SER A 432 15.98 13.42 9.55
C SER A 432 15.82 14.82 8.94
N SER A 433 15.09 15.67 9.64
CA SER A 433 14.90 17.09 9.30
C SER A 433 15.06 17.96 10.54
N ASP A 434 15.71 19.12 10.38
CA ASP A 434 15.80 20.13 11.45
C ASP A 434 14.49 20.87 11.71
N THR A 435 13.56 20.81 10.75
CA THR A 435 12.32 21.61 10.77
C THR A 435 11.06 20.79 10.99
N VAL A 436 11.13 19.47 10.74
CA VAL A 436 9.99 18.54 10.87
C VAL A 436 10.37 17.44 11.85
N PRO A 437 9.53 17.16 12.87
CA PRO A 437 9.80 16.08 13.82
C PRO A 437 9.64 14.71 13.16
N GLY A 438 10.37 13.71 13.65
CA GLY A 438 10.36 12.35 13.09
C GLY A 438 11.19 12.22 11.82
N TYR A 439 11.11 11.06 11.19
CA TYR A 439 11.84 10.73 9.97
C TYR A 439 10.93 10.84 8.76
N LEU A 440 11.44 11.49 7.71
CA LEU A 440 10.71 11.74 6.46
C LEU A 440 10.66 10.47 5.61
N THR A 441 9.56 10.26 4.91
CA THR A 441 9.35 9.13 3.99
C THR A 441 10.34 9.13 2.82
N SER A 442 10.78 10.32 2.39
CA SER A 442 11.75 10.52 1.32
C SER A 442 12.52 11.80 1.57
N LYS A 443 13.77 11.87 1.10
CA LYS A 443 14.61 13.08 1.20
C LYS A 443 14.50 13.97 -0.03
N THR A 444 14.32 13.39 -1.18
CA THR A 444 14.33 14.13 -2.45
C THR A 444 12.96 14.76 -2.66
N PRO A 445 12.85 16.11 -2.72
CA PRO A 445 11.63 16.74 -3.18
C PRO A 445 11.38 16.24 -4.60
N THR A 446 10.32 15.49 -4.76
CA THR A 446 9.90 15.08 -6.07
C THR A 446 9.09 16.20 -6.63
N ASP A 447 9.68 17.01 -7.51
CA ASP A 447 8.90 17.90 -8.32
C ASP A 447 7.93 18.89 -7.59
N HIS A 448 7.36 19.75 -8.33
CA HIS A 448 6.64 20.99 -8.03
C HIS A 448 5.71 21.06 -6.82
N SER A 449 5.27 19.95 -6.23
CA SER A 449 4.14 20.02 -5.32
C SER A 449 4.29 19.15 -4.07
N TYR A 450 5.35 18.36 -3.97
CA TYR A 450 5.50 17.42 -2.86
C TYR A 450 6.58 17.87 -1.87
N THR A 451 6.20 18.04 -0.62
CA THR A 451 7.13 18.17 0.49
C THR A 451 7.09 16.86 1.28
N PRO A 452 8.21 16.11 1.37
CA PRO A 452 8.25 14.89 2.18
C PRO A 452 7.82 15.17 3.61
N HIS A 453 7.03 14.24 4.18
CA HIS A 453 6.56 14.32 5.55
C HIS A 453 6.77 12.99 6.27
N PRO A 454 6.80 12.96 7.59
CA PRO A 454 6.89 11.72 8.34
C PRO A 454 5.59 10.93 8.28
N GLU A 455 5.70 9.63 8.06
CA GLU A 455 4.60 8.70 8.24
C GLU A 455 4.62 8.10 9.65
N ARG A 456 3.43 7.96 10.25
CA ARG A 456 3.29 7.48 11.62
C ARG A 456 3.82 6.06 11.77
N ASP A 457 3.39 5.17 10.88
CA ASP A 457 3.66 3.75 11.00
C ASP A 457 5.14 3.43 10.71
N GLU A 458 5.78 4.14 9.76
CA GLU A 458 7.24 4.05 9.58
C GLU A 458 7.99 4.51 10.85
N ASN A 459 7.58 5.62 11.46
CA ASN A 459 8.20 6.10 12.70
C ASN A 459 7.94 5.17 13.89
N VAL A 460 6.80 4.50 13.97
CA VAL A 460 6.53 3.42 14.94
C VAL A 460 7.55 2.29 14.77
N GLN A 461 7.75 1.83 13.55
CA GLN A 461 8.69 0.74 13.25
C GLN A 461 10.15 1.15 13.51
N ILE A 462 10.53 2.42 13.27
CA ILE A 462 11.85 2.93 13.64
C ILE A 462 12.06 2.88 15.16
N VAL A 463 11.09 3.35 15.94
CA VAL A 463 11.19 3.26 17.43
C VAL A 463 11.42 1.81 17.86
N ARG A 464 10.65 0.88 17.32
CA ARG A 464 10.74 -0.53 17.69
C ARG A 464 12.08 -1.16 17.30
N LEU A 465 12.54 -0.91 16.08
CA LEU A 465 13.83 -1.41 15.60
C LEU A 465 15.01 -0.82 16.38
N ALA A 466 15.09 0.51 16.46
CA ALA A 466 16.17 1.21 17.15
C ALA A 466 16.21 0.84 18.65
N THR A 467 15.04 0.70 19.23
CA THR A 467 14.87 0.22 20.59
C THR A 467 15.47 -1.17 20.77
N ALA A 468 15.14 -2.13 19.93
CA ALA A 468 15.60 -3.50 20.03
C ALA A 468 17.11 -3.65 19.73
N ILE A 469 17.65 -2.86 18.81
CA ILE A 469 19.09 -2.84 18.50
C ILE A 469 19.87 -2.27 19.70
N PHE A 470 19.43 -1.14 20.27
CA PHE A 470 20.06 -0.58 21.46
C PHE A 470 20.09 -1.55 22.64
N GLU A 471 19.02 -2.31 22.89
CA GLU A 471 19.01 -3.36 23.95
C GLU A 471 20.04 -4.44 23.72
N THR A 472 20.38 -4.69 22.48
CA THR A 472 21.33 -5.72 22.07
C THR A 472 22.77 -5.24 22.09
N SER A 473 23.03 -4.05 21.52
CA SER A 473 24.37 -3.51 21.30
C SER A 473 24.83 -2.55 22.42
N GLY A 474 23.89 -1.86 23.10
CA GLY A 474 24.18 -0.77 24.02
C GLY A 474 24.61 0.52 23.34
N ASN A 475 24.50 0.62 22.01
CA ASN A 475 24.90 1.79 21.25
C ASN A 475 23.92 2.96 21.45
N THR A 476 24.32 4.00 22.15
CA THR A 476 23.47 5.15 22.47
C THR A 476 23.03 5.97 21.25
N ALA A 477 23.67 5.81 20.09
CA ALA A 477 23.19 6.44 18.86
C ALA A 477 21.83 5.89 18.44
N ASP A 478 21.61 4.57 18.61
CA ASP A 478 20.34 3.93 18.29
C ASP A 478 19.22 4.37 19.24
N GLU A 479 19.55 4.59 20.53
CA GLU A 479 18.59 5.17 21.49
C GLU A 479 18.15 6.58 21.05
N GLN A 480 19.07 7.41 20.56
CA GLN A 480 18.77 8.76 20.05
C GLN A 480 17.85 8.71 18.82
N VAL A 481 18.01 7.72 17.95
CA VAL A 481 17.11 7.47 16.81
C VAL A 481 15.69 7.18 17.31
N ALA A 482 15.56 6.26 18.27
CA ALA A 482 14.26 5.96 18.90
C ALA A 482 13.63 7.18 19.56
N GLU A 483 14.40 7.98 20.31
CA GLU A 483 13.92 9.21 20.93
C GLU A 483 13.43 10.25 19.93
N HIS A 484 14.13 10.40 18.79
CA HIS A 484 13.74 11.34 17.75
C HIS A 484 12.38 10.96 17.15
N ALA A 485 12.17 9.70 16.80
CA ALA A 485 10.89 9.21 16.31
C ALA A 485 9.78 9.29 17.38
N MET A 486 10.10 8.99 18.65
CA MET A 486 9.14 9.11 19.75
C MET A 486 8.65 10.54 19.97
N ARG A 487 9.47 11.57 19.75
CA ARG A 487 9.02 12.97 19.85
C ARG A 487 7.97 13.32 18.79
N TYR A 488 8.02 12.69 17.62
CA TYR A 488 6.97 12.82 16.61
C TYR A 488 5.70 12.07 17.03
N LEU A 489 5.83 10.83 17.50
CA LEU A 489 4.71 10.02 17.93
C LEU A 489 4.04 10.54 19.20
N ALA A 490 4.73 11.34 20.03
CA ALA A 490 4.17 11.95 21.22
C ALA A 490 3.24 13.15 20.92
N GLU A 491 3.19 13.63 19.69
CA GLU A 491 2.21 14.61 19.25
C GLU A 491 0.81 14.01 19.22
N LYS A 492 -0.13 14.63 19.94
CA LYS A 492 -1.48 14.07 20.14
C LYS A 492 -2.22 13.79 18.82
N GLU A 493 -2.10 14.69 17.87
CA GLU A 493 -2.75 14.57 16.55
C GLU A 493 -2.20 13.40 15.72
N ILE A 494 -0.95 13.02 15.95
CA ILE A 494 -0.32 11.87 15.32
C ILE A 494 -0.67 10.58 16.06
N ALA A 495 -0.47 10.58 17.37
CA ALA A 495 -0.69 9.41 18.21
C ALA A 495 -2.13 8.87 18.14
N LEU A 496 -3.12 9.76 18.10
CA LEU A 496 -4.55 9.41 18.17
C LEU A 496 -5.20 9.09 16.81
N ARG A 497 -4.44 9.03 15.72
CA ARG A 497 -4.96 8.51 14.45
C ARG A 497 -5.50 7.09 14.66
N PRO A 498 -6.45 6.63 13.83
CA PRO A 498 -6.98 5.26 13.92
C PRO A 498 -5.89 4.19 13.96
N MET A 499 -6.20 3.03 14.53
CA MET A 499 -5.28 1.90 14.71
C MET A 499 -4.09 2.23 15.62
N ALA A 500 -4.39 2.35 16.93
CA ALA A 500 -3.42 2.77 17.95
C ALA A 500 -2.43 1.67 18.41
N GLY A 501 -2.61 0.42 17.95
CA GLY A 501 -1.82 -0.74 18.41
C GLY A 501 -0.32 -0.56 18.28
N GLY A 502 0.16 -0.15 17.10
CA GLY A 502 1.58 0.08 16.85
C GLY A 502 2.19 1.18 17.72
N VAL A 503 1.48 2.29 17.91
CA VAL A 503 1.92 3.40 18.77
C VAL A 503 2.04 2.96 20.23
N LEU A 504 1.06 2.19 20.73
CA LEU A 504 1.08 1.65 22.09
C LEU A 504 2.20 0.61 22.28
N GLN A 505 2.46 -0.20 21.26
CA GLN A 505 3.56 -1.17 21.29
C GLN A 505 4.92 -0.44 21.36
N ALA A 506 5.15 0.52 20.45
CA ALA A 506 6.38 1.33 20.45
C ALA A 506 6.59 2.07 21.77
N GLN A 507 5.54 2.71 22.30
CA GLN A 507 5.59 3.39 23.59
C GLN A 507 5.94 2.42 24.73
N SER A 508 5.34 1.22 24.74
CA SER A 508 5.58 0.21 25.77
C SER A 508 7.01 -0.33 25.72
N GLU A 509 7.52 -0.64 24.54
CA GLU A 509 8.89 -1.13 24.32
C GLU A 509 9.92 -0.05 24.72
N PHE A 510 9.70 1.20 24.29
CA PHE A 510 10.59 2.33 24.61
C PHE A 510 10.61 2.67 26.12
N SER A 511 9.48 2.58 26.82
CA SER A 511 9.36 3.01 28.22
C SER A 511 9.92 2.02 29.25
N ILE A 512 10.06 0.75 28.92
CA ILE A 512 10.61 -0.29 29.83
C ILE A 512 12.04 0.03 30.26
N ARG A 513 12.75 0.84 29.52
CA ARG A 513 14.19 1.11 29.62
C ARG A 513 14.59 2.24 30.52
N GLN A 514 13.69 3.17 30.84
CA GLN A 514 14.09 4.29 31.68
C GLN A 514 14.37 3.76 33.10
N PRO A 515 15.62 3.95 33.61
CA PRO A 515 15.89 3.63 34.99
C PRO A 515 14.84 4.39 35.84
N THR A 516 14.17 3.66 36.69
CA THR A 516 13.17 4.18 37.64
C THR A 516 13.82 5.24 38.54
N ALA A 517 14.06 6.44 38.01
CA ALA A 517 14.44 7.60 38.79
C ALA A 517 13.28 8.11 39.72
N THR A 518 12.12 7.45 39.69
CA THR A 518 10.91 7.87 40.38
C THR A 518 10.35 6.85 41.38
N ARG A 519 11.10 5.77 41.72
CA ARG A 519 10.68 4.85 42.81
C ARG A 519 11.29 5.11 44.19
N ALA A 520 11.96 6.22 44.37
CA ALA A 520 12.62 6.59 45.66
C ALA A 520 11.90 7.72 46.42
N SER A 521 10.61 7.94 46.19
CA SER A 521 9.82 8.88 47.00
C SER A 521 8.34 8.48 47.01
N GLN A 522 8.06 7.34 47.66
CA GLN A 522 6.80 7.07 48.35
C GLN A 522 7.06 6.20 49.58
#